data_54f1ac2a12f743d82c98eb8ba74d827b
#
_entry.id   54f1ac2a12f743d82c98eb8ba74d827b
#
_cell.length_a   1.000
_cell.length_b   1.000
_cell.length_c   1.000
_cell.angle_alpha   90.00
_cell.angle_beta   90.00
_cell.angle_gamma   90.00
#
_symmetry.space_group_name_H-M   'P 1'
#
loop_
_entity.id
_entity.type
_entity.pdbx_description
1 polymer ?
#
loop_
_entity_poly.entity_id
_entity_poly.type
_entity_poly.pdbx_seq_one_letter_code
_entity_poly.pdbx_strand_id
1 'polypeptide(L)'
;MMKELIPLSARFTEALRGAADLHARQVRKGTKIPYIAHLLGVASIALHHGADEDEAIAALLHDTIEDAPRELGANWVQNWLRFRFGERVLEIVEGCTDADVSSKPSWRRRKESYIAGLPKEPSSVLLVSASDKLHNASAVLSDYREIGNRVWARFDKEAGKDGTIGYYRGLVTAYQRTSKHPRLIRELDAVVAQIEVEAGHLGVWPLPR
;
A
#
# COMPACT_ATOMS: atom_id res chain seq x y z
N MET A 1 -27.43 13.78 -7.12
CA MET A 1 -26.31 14.59 -7.62
C MET A 1 -25.36 13.67 -8.36
N MET A 2 -25.25 13.80 -9.68
CA MET A 2 -24.21 13.10 -10.44
C MET A 2 -22.86 13.64 -9.95
N LYS A 3 -21.96 12.77 -9.47
CA LYS A 3 -20.56 13.15 -9.21
C LYS A 3 -19.95 13.59 -10.55
N GLU A 4 -19.29 14.72 -10.55
CA GLU A 4 -18.52 15.18 -11.70
C GLU A 4 -17.50 14.12 -12.11
N LEU A 5 -17.36 13.91 -13.43
CA LEU A 5 -16.37 12.99 -13.97
C LEU A 5 -14.96 13.49 -13.59
N ILE A 6 -14.15 12.65 -13.00
CA ILE A 6 -12.74 12.97 -12.76
C ILE A 6 -11.99 12.69 -14.08
N PRO A 7 -11.53 13.73 -14.80
CA PRO A 7 -10.80 13.51 -16.04
C PRO A 7 -9.40 12.98 -15.75
N LEU A 8 -9.04 11.84 -16.34
CA LEU A 8 -7.68 11.36 -16.35
C LEU A 8 -7.01 11.83 -17.65
N SER A 9 -5.96 12.63 -17.53
CA SER A 9 -5.24 13.23 -18.64
C SER A 9 -4.07 12.37 -19.14
N ALA A 10 -3.29 12.92 -20.08
CA ALA A 10 -2.04 12.31 -20.53
C ALA A 10 -1.03 12.09 -19.38
N ARG A 11 -1.11 12.86 -18.28
CA ARG A 11 -0.27 12.66 -17.07
C ARG A 11 -0.48 11.29 -16.44
N PHE A 12 -1.74 10.84 -16.34
CA PHE A 12 -2.05 9.51 -15.82
C PHE A 12 -1.50 8.41 -16.74
N THR A 13 -1.62 8.57 -18.06
CA THR A 13 -1.04 7.62 -19.03
C THR A 13 0.49 7.56 -18.92
N GLU A 14 1.12 8.70 -18.69
CA GLU A 14 2.57 8.78 -18.45
C GLU A 14 2.98 8.07 -17.15
N ALA A 15 2.22 8.27 -16.07
CA ALA A 15 2.45 7.58 -14.80
C ALA A 15 2.32 6.06 -14.94
N LEU A 16 1.31 5.59 -15.67
CA LEU A 16 1.13 4.17 -15.96
C LEU A 16 2.32 3.58 -16.72
N ARG A 17 2.85 4.30 -17.73
CA ARG A 17 4.06 3.89 -18.45
C ARG A 17 5.27 3.85 -17.53
N GLY A 18 5.49 4.90 -16.74
CA GLY A 18 6.58 4.98 -15.76
C GLY A 18 6.53 3.84 -14.74
N ALA A 19 5.35 3.54 -14.20
CA ALA A 19 5.15 2.40 -13.30
C ALA A 19 5.50 1.07 -13.98
N ALA A 20 5.06 0.85 -15.22
CA ALA A 20 5.35 -0.37 -15.96
C ALA A 20 6.85 -0.52 -16.25
N ASP A 21 7.53 0.55 -16.61
CA ASP A 21 8.96 0.56 -16.94
C ASP A 21 9.82 0.33 -15.68
N LEU A 22 9.54 1.03 -14.58
CA LEU A 22 10.29 0.93 -13.32
C LEU A 22 10.17 -0.47 -12.69
N HIS A 23 9.00 -1.09 -12.79
CA HIS A 23 8.72 -2.42 -12.21
C HIS A 23 8.72 -3.55 -13.25
N ALA A 24 9.27 -3.33 -14.47
CA ALA A 24 9.20 -4.29 -15.58
C ALA A 24 9.77 -5.69 -15.28
N ARG A 25 10.74 -5.78 -14.36
CA ARG A 25 11.37 -7.04 -13.96
C ARG A 25 10.93 -7.55 -12.59
N GLN A 26 10.02 -6.84 -11.93
CA GLN A 26 9.55 -7.16 -10.60
C GLN A 26 8.31 -8.05 -10.66
N VAL A 27 8.23 -8.99 -9.73
CA VAL A 27 7.05 -9.83 -9.51
C VAL A 27 6.58 -9.72 -8.06
N ARG A 28 5.32 -10.01 -7.83
CA ARG A 28 4.75 -10.11 -6.48
C ARG A 28 5.49 -11.21 -5.68
N LYS A 29 5.84 -10.89 -4.44
CA LYS A 29 6.66 -11.73 -3.57
C LYS A 29 6.12 -13.17 -3.47
N GLY A 30 6.96 -14.14 -3.82
CA GLY A 30 6.61 -15.56 -3.80
C GLY A 30 5.66 -16.02 -4.92
N THR A 31 5.51 -15.24 -5.99
CA THR A 31 4.68 -15.55 -7.15
C THR A 31 5.42 -15.28 -8.46
N LYS A 32 4.75 -15.54 -9.60
CA LYS A 32 5.19 -15.12 -10.94
C LYS A 32 4.35 -13.96 -11.50
N ILE A 33 3.49 -13.35 -10.67
CA ILE A 33 2.59 -12.28 -11.09
C ILE A 33 3.41 -11.00 -11.27
N PRO A 34 3.37 -10.34 -12.44
CA PRO A 34 4.04 -9.06 -12.67
C PRO A 34 3.59 -8.02 -11.64
N TYR A 35 4.54 -7.22 -11.12
CA TYR A 35 4.25 -6.25 -10.05
C TYR A 35 3.25 -5.18 -10.47
N ILE A 36 3.23 -4.83 -11.75
CA ILE A 36 2.26 -3.87 -12.32
C ILE A 36 0.80 -4.25 -12.01
N ALA A 37 0.48 -5.53 -11.85
CA ALA A 37 -0.86 -5.98 -11.48
C ALA A 37 -1.29 -5.43 -10.12
N HIS A 38 -0.33 -5.27 -9.17
CA HIS A 38 -0.58 -4.63 -7.89
C HIS A 38 -0.84 -3.13 -8.05
N LEU A 39 0.04 -2.42 -8.76
CA LEU A 39 -0.06 -0.97 -8.94
C LEU A 39 -1.38 -0.57 -9.62
N LEU A 40 -1.79 -1.33 -10.64
CA LEU A 40 -3.09 -1.17 -11.29
C LEU A 40 -4.26 -1.43 -10.32
N GLY A 41 -4.15 -2.46 -9.49
CA GLY A 41 -5.15 -2.79 -8.47
C GLY A 41 -5.30 -1.67 -7.44
N VAL A 42 -4.20 -1.11 -6.96
CA VAL A 42 -4.21 0.01 -6.00
C VAL A 42 -4.82 1.27 -6.63
N ALA A 43 -4.42 1.61 -7.86
CA ALA A 43 -5.00 2.74 -8.58
C ALA A 43 -6.50 2.55 -8.84
N SER A 44 -6.93 1.34 -9.20
CA SER A 44 -8.35 1.01 -9.39
C SER A 44 -9.16 1.21 -8.11
N ILE A 45 -8.65 0.74 -6.96
CA ILE A 45 -9.29 0.92 -5.65
C ILE A 45 -9.37 2.42 -5.30
N ALA A 46 -8.27 3.17 -5.44
CA ALA A 46 -8.23 4.59 -5.15
C ALA A 46 -9.28 5.37 -5.98
N LEU A 47 -9.32 5.13 -7.30
CA LEU A 47 -10.31 5.72 -8.21
C LEU A 47 -11.74 5.36 -7.81
N HIS A 48 -12.02 4.09 -7.45
CA HIS A 48 -13.34 3.65 -6.98
C HIS A 48 -13.78 4.40 -5.71
N HIS A 49 -12.83 4.80 -4.88
CA HIS A 49 -13.06 5.57 -3.66
C HIS A 49 -12.94 7.09 -3.84
N GLY A 50 -12.89 7.57 -5.09
CA GLY A 50 -13.02 8.97 -5.44
C GLY A 50 -11.70 9.74 -5.45
N ALA A 51 -10.58 9.05 -5.72
CA ALA A 51 -9.29 9.66 -5.97
C ALA A 51 -9.38 10.68 -7.12
N ASP A 52 -8.76 11.83 -6.97
CA ASP A 52 -8.48 12.73 -8.09
C ASP A 52 -7.30 12.23 -8.93
N GLU A 53 -6.94 12.97 -9.99
CA GLU A 53 -5.87 12.52 -10.89
C GLU A 53 -4.52 12.40 -10.19
N ASP A 54 -4.14 13.34 -9.31
CA ASP A 54 -2.86 13.28 -8.58
C ASP A 54 -2.81 12.10 -7.63
N GLU A 55 -3.91 11.81 -6.94
CA GLU A 55 -4.04 10.64 -6.05
C GLU A 55 -3.99 9.33 -6.84
N ALA A 56 -4.61 9.29 -8.02
CA ALA A 56 -4.57 8.11 -8.90
C ALA A 56 -3.16 7.87 -9.49
N ILE A 57 -2.45 8.95 -9.86
CA ILE A 57 -1.04 8.91 -10.27
C ILE A 57 -0.16 8.41 -9.12
N ALA A 58 -0.35 8.98 -7.91
CA ALA A 58 0.38 8.54 -6.73
C ALA A 58 0.11 7.07 -6.40
N ALA A 59 -1.12 6.59 -6.59
CA ALA A 59 -1.46 5.18 -6.41
C ALA A 59 -0.74 4.24 -7.38
N LEU A 60 -0.49 4.67 -8.63
CA LEU A 60 0.35 3.91 -9.58
C LEU A 60 1.82 3.90 -9.19
N LEU A 61 2.30 4.95 -8.52
CA LEU A 61 3.72 5.20 -8.28
C LEU A 61 4.12 5.04 -6.80
N HIS A 62 3.22 4.60 -5.92
CA HIS A 62 3.42 4.63 -4.46
C HIS A 62 4.62 3.83 -3.96
N ASP A 63 5.01 2.77 -4.67
CA ASP A 63 6.16 1.92 -4.31
C ASP A 63 7.46 2.32 -5.04
N THR A 64 7.43 3.35 -5.89
CA THR A 64 8.62 3.68 -6.72
C THR A 64 9.82 4.13 -5.92
N ILE A 65 9.65 4.79 -4.78
CA ILE A 65 10.77 5.22 -3.93
C ILE A 65 11.42 4.03 -3.24
N GLU A 66 10.61 3.04 -2.79
CA GLU A 66 11.12 1.85 -2.09
C GLU A 66 11.75 0.83 -3.04
N ASP A 67 11.12 0.62 -4.18
CA ASP A 67 11.35 -0.53 -5.07
C ASP A 67 12.08 -0.18 -6.37
N ALA A 68 12.36 1.10 -6.64
CA ALA A 68 13.11 1.50 -7.83
C ALA A 68 14.49 0.82 -7.89
N PRO A 69 14.99 0.56 -9.12
CA PRO A 69 16.33 0.01 -9.29
C PRO A 69 17.36 0.82 -8.50
N ARG A 70 18.18 0.15 -7.70
CA ARG A 70 19.17 0.80 -6.80
C ARG A 70 20.14 1.69 -7.55
N GLU A 71 20.38 1.40 -8.82
CA GLU A 71 21.24 2.17 -9.73
C GLU A 71 20.72 3.59 -9.94
N LEU A 72 19.41 3.82 -9.85
CA LEU A 72 18.80 5.14 -10.01
C LEU A 72 18.96 5.99 -8.73
N GLY A 73 18.92 5.37 -7.56
CA GLY A 73 18.95 6.07 -6.28
C GLY A 73 17.64 6.81 -5.94
N ALA A 74 17.34 6.92 -4.65
CA ALA A 74 16.09 7.55 -4.17
C ALA A 74 15.95 9.01 -4.61
N ASN A 75 17.02 9.78 -4.59
CA ASN A 75 16.99 11.20 -5.02
C ASN A 75 16.60 11.35 -6.50
N TRP A 76 17.01 10.43 -7.36
CA TRP A 76 16.61 10.46 -8.76
C TRP A 76 15.11 10.25 -8.91
N VAL A 77 14.55 9.24 -8.20
CA VAL A 77 13.11 8.93 -8.22
C VAL A 77 12.29 10.12 -7.71
N GLN A 78 12.68 10.71 -6.58
CA GLN A 78 12.00 11.89 -6.03
C GLN A 78 12.02 13.08 -7.00
N ASN A 79 13.18 13.37 -7.62
CA ASN A 79 13.29 14.44 -8.61
C ASN A 79 12.45 14.13 -9.87
N TRP A 80 12.43 12.87 -10.33
CA TRP A 80 11.60 12.45 -11.44
C TRP A 80 10.10 12.62 -11.14
N LEU A 81 9.64 12.19 -9.95
CA LEU A 81 8.26 12.39 -9.50
C LEU A 81 7.88 13.86 -9.47
N ARG A 82 8.71 14.68 -8.82
CA ARG A 82 8.49 16.13 -8.70
C ARG A 82 8.40 16.81 -10.07
N PHE A 83 9.34 16.54 -10.95
CA PHE A 83 9.40 17.20 -12.24
C PHE A 83 8.29 16.78 -13.20
N ARG A 84 7.92 15.50 -13.21
CA ARG A 84 6.93 14.95 -14.15
C ARG A 84 5.50 15.07 -13.65
N PHE A 85 5.26 14.95 -12.36
CA PHE A 85 3.92 14.85 -11.80
C PHE A 85 3.59 15.94 -10.76
N GLY A 86 4.58 16.70 -10.32
CA GLY A 86 4.42 17.81 -9.38
C GLY A 86 4.62 17.42 -7.92
N GLU A 87 4.70 18.45 -7.06
CA GLU A 87 5.02 18.30 -5.64
C GLU A 87 3.97 17.48 -4.91
N ARG A 88 2.68 17.70 -5.20
CA ARG A 88 1.58 16.98 -4.52
C ARG A 88 1.65 15.47 -4.74
N VAL A 89 1.98 15.01 -5.95
CA VAL A 89 2.15 13.57 -6.21
C VAL A 89 3.34 13.02 -5.43
N LEU A 90 4.47 13.75 -5.41
CA LEU A 90 5.64 13.36 -4.63
C LEU A 90 5.32 13.25 -3.15
N GLU A 91 4.67 14.26 -2.55
CA GLU A 91 4.27 14.25 -1.13
C GLU A 91 3.38 13.03 -0.79
N ILE A 92 2.46 12.66 -1.67
CA ILE A 92 1.60 11.49 -1.45
C ILE A 92 2.44 10.20 -1.48
N VAL A 93 3.33 10.06 -2.46
CA VAL A 93 4.20 8.88 -2.60
C VAL A 93 5.14 8.76 -1.40
N GLU A 94 5.76 9.86 -0.96
CA GLU A 94 6.62 9.88 0.24
C GLU A 94 5.85 9.48 1.51
N GLY A 95 4.61 9.97 1.65
CA GLY A 95 3.76 9.59 2.79
C GLY A 95 3.32 8.13 2.79
N CYS A 96 3.36 7.45 1.63
CA CYS A 96 3.12 6.01 1.52
C CYS A 96 4.36 5.17 1.79
N THR A 97 5.56 5.75 1.67
CA THR A 97 6.86 5.08 1.83
C THR A 97 7.15 4.78 3.30
N ASP A 98 7.55 3.55 3.63
CA ASP A 98 8.02 3.22 4.99
C ASP A 98 9.29 4.05 5.30
N ALA A 99 9.22 4.91 6.30
CA ALA A 99 10.34 5.76 6.71
C ALA A 99 11.58 4.91 7.07
N ASP A 100 12.74 5.37 6.56
CA ASP A 100 14.09 4.94 6.93
C ASP A 100 14.63 3.65 6.32
N VAL A 101 14.93 3.75 5.02
CA VAL A 101 15.75 2.74 4.30
C VAL A 101 17.22 2.73 4.80
N SER A 102 17.67 3.80 5.46
CA SER A 102 19.09 4.00 5.82
C SER A 102 19.53 3.22 7.06
N SER A 103 18.68 3.08 8.08
CA SER A 103 19.03 2.46 9.36
C SER A 103 18.54 1.01 9.56
N LYS A 104 17.73 0.48 8.64
CA LYS A 104 17.12 -0.87 8.68
C LYS A 104 16.68 -1.32 10.10
N PRO A 105 15.76 -0.61 10.74
CA PRO A 105 15.20 -1.08 12.00
C PRO A 105 14.50 -2.43 11.81
N SER A 106 14.25 -3.18 12.90
CA SER A 106 13.50 -4.43 12.85
C SER A 106 12.13 -4.23 12.18
N TRP A 107 11.59 -5.29 11.60
CA TRP A 107 10.26 -5.25 10.96
C TRP A 107 9.22 -4.65 11.91
N ARG A 108 9.21 -5.08 13.18
CA ARG A 108 8.29 -4.58 14.21
C ARG A 108 8.38 -3.06 14.37
N ARG A 109 9.60 -2.52 14.58
CA ARG A 109 9.78 -1.08 14.79
C ARG A 109 9.30 -0.25 13.61
N ARG A 110 9.58 -0.70 12.38
CA ARG A 110 9.11 -0.02 11.16
C ARG A 110 7.58 0.01 11.12
N LYS A 111 6.91 -1.13 11.38
CA LYS A 111 5.45 -1.23 11.33
C LYS A 111 4.77 -0.49 12.48
N GLU A 112 5.34 -0.48 13.68
CA GLU A 112 4.86 0.33 14.79
C GLU A 112 4.98 1.83 14.48
N SER A 113 6.11 2.28 13.93
CA SER A 113 6.31 3.67 13.52
C SER A 113 5.31 4.09 12.44
N TYR A 114 5.13 3.27 11.41
CA TYR A 114 4.18 3.52 10.35
C TYR A 114 2.74 3.67 10.87
N ILE A 115 2.26 2.72 11.66
CA ILE A 115 0.91 2.78 12.25
C ILE A 115 0.75 4.02 13.15
N ALA A 116 1.76 4.38 13.94
CA ALA A 116 1.72 5.56 14.80
C ALA A 116 1.71 6.88 14.02
N GLY A 117 2.24 6.89 12.79
CA GLY A 117 2.24 8.04 11.88
C GLY A 117 0.88 8.29 11.22
N LEU A 118 0.13 7.25 10.89
CA LEU A 118 -1.11 7.33 10.10
C LEU A 118 -2.11 8.41 10.56
N PRO A 119 -2.37 8.64 11.86
CA PRO A 119 -3.30 9.68 12.28
C PRO A 119 -2.90 11.11 11.92
N LYS A 120 -1.64 11.31 11.53
CA LYS A 120 -1.09 12.63 11.18
C LYS A 120 -1.05 12.85 9.66
N GLU A 121 -1.27 11.79 8.89
CA GLU A 121 -1.13 11.84 7.44
C GLU A 121 -2.28 12.61 6.79
N PRO A 122 -2.02 13.33 5.68
CA PRO A 122 -3.04 13.96 4.85
C PRO A 122 -4.05 12.95 4.30
N SER A 123 -5.25 13.42 3.98
CA SER A 123 -6.33 12.58 3.44
C SER A 123 -5.92 11.83 2.18
N SER A 124 -5.16 12.47 1.28
CA SER A 124 -4.68 11.86 0.03
C SER A 124 -3.70 10.70 0.29
N VAL A 125 -2.79 10.86 1.25
CA VAL A 125 -1.88 9.78 1.69
C VAL A 125 -2.67 8.61 2.27
N LEU A 126 -3.66 8.90 3.13
CA LEU A 126 -4.52 7.86 3.73
C LEU A 126 -5.35 7.12 2.68
N LEU A 127 -5.82 7.80 1.62
CA LEU A 127 -6.54 7.17 0.53
C LEU A 127 -5.66 6.16 -0.22
N VAL A 128 -4.48 6.60 -0.67
CA VAL A 128 -3.56 5.76 -1.44
C VAL A 128 -3.03 4.60 -0.58
N SER A 129 -2.57 4.90 0.62
CA SER A 129 -2.06 3.92 1.57
C SER A 129 -3.10 2.86 1.94
N ALA A 130 -4.35 3.26 2.25
CA ALA A 130 -5.41 2.28 2.55
C ALA A 130 -5.81 1.45 1.33
N SER A 131 -5.75 2.02 0.11
CA SER A 131 -5.98 1.28 -1.14
C SER A 131 -4.92 0.20 -1.36
N ASP A 132 -3.65 0.51 -1.10
CA ASP A 132 -2.56 -0.46 -1.10
C ASP A 132 -2.81 -1.58 -0.08
N LYS A 133 -3.15 -1.22 1.16
CA LYS A 133 -3.37 -2.21 2.22
C LYS A 133 -4.58 -3.10 1.93
N LEU A 134 -5.65 -2.56 1.35
CA LEU A 134 -6.80 -3.35 0.90
C LEU A 134 -6.42 -4.33 -0.21
N HIS A 135 -5.68 -3.86 -1.23
CA HIS A 135 -5.22 -4.74 -2.32
C HIS A 135 -4.31 -5.86 -1.79
N ASN A 136 -3.37 -5.51 -0.91
CA ASN A 136 -2.45 -6.47 -0.30
C ASN A 136 -3.19 -7.48 0.59
N ALA A 137 -4.11 -7.06 1.46
CA ALA A 137 -4.91 -7.94 2.30
C ALA A 137 -5.77 -8.90 1.46
N SER A 138 -6.40 -8.38 0.39
CA SER A 138 -7.20 -9.21 -0.54
C SER A 138 -6.35 -10.28 -1.23
N ALA A 139 -5.13 -9.94 -1.64
CA ALA A 139 -4.20 -10.91 -2.21
C ALA A 139 -3.78 -11.97 -1.17
N VAL A 140 -3.50 -11.57 0.07
CA VAL A 140 -3.19 -12.52 1.17
C VAL A 140 -4.34 -13.48 1.42
N LEU A 141 -5.57 -12.98 1.47
CA LEU A 141 -6.76 -13.81 1.66
C LEU A 141 -6.94 -14.82 0.52
N SER A 142 -6.80 -14.36 -0.74
CA SER A 142 -6.89 -15.22 -1.91
C SER A 142 -5.82 -16.31 -1.90
N ASP A 143 -4.58 -15.93 -1.65
CA ASP A 143 -3.46 -16.87 -1.58
C ASP A 143 -3.60 -17.84 -0.39
N TYR A 144 -4.11 -17.38 0.76
CA TYR A 144 -4.37 -18.25 1.90
C TYR A 144 -5.41 -19.34 1.56
N ARG A 145 -6.45 -18.98 0.83
CA ARG A 145 -7.47 -19.94 0.35
C ARG A 145 -6.90 -20.98 -0.61
N GLU A 146 -5.90 -20.60 -1.39
CA GLU A 146 -5.27 -21.50 -2.37
C GLU A 146 -4.20 -22.40 -1.73
N ILE A 147 -3.30 -21.83 -0.93
CA ILE A 147 -2.11 -22.54 -0.43
C ILE A 147 -2.07 -22.73 1.09
N GLY A 148 -3.08 -22.25 1.82
CA GLY A 148 -3.18 -22.35 3.29
C GLY A 148 -2.02 -21.66 4.01
N ASN A 149 -1.60 -22.22 5.13
CA ASN A 149 -0.54 -21.66 5.97
C ASN A 149 0.82 -21.45 5.27
N ARG A 150 1.04 -22.02 4.07
CA ARG A 150 2.26 -21.78 3.29
C ARG A 150 2.40 -20.32 2.85
N VAL A 151 1.32 -19.55 2.79
CA VAL A 151 1.37 -18.13 2.45
C VAL A 151 2.25 -17.34 3.42
N TRP A 152 2.25 -17.69 4.70
CA TRP A 152 2.98 -16.95 5.74
C TRP A 152 4.51 -16.98 5.55
N ALA A 153 5.03 -17.98 4.85
CA ALA A 153 6.46 -18.06 4.51
C ALA A 153 6.92 -16.96 3.53
N ARG A 154 5.99 -16.26 2.88
CA ARG A 154 6.30 -15.13 1.99
C ARG A 154 6.58 -13.84 2.75
N PHE A 155 6.19 -13.76 4.02
CA PHE A 155 6.36 -12.56 4.84
C PHE A 155 7.71 -12.54 5.57
N ASP A 156 7.97 -11.45 6.27
CA ASP A 156 9.14 -11.34 7.12
C ASP A 156 9.13 -12.42 8.20
N LYS A 157 10.30 -13.03 8.47
CA LYS A 157 10.39 -14.10 9.46
C LYS A 157 10.06 -13.64 10.89
N GLU A 158 10.34 -12.36 11.20
CA GLU A 158 9.98 -11.75 12.47
C GLU A 158 8.45 -11.58 12.59
N ALA A 159 7.76 -11.34 11.48
CA ALA A 159 6.31 -11.21 11.45
C ALA A 159 5.62 -12.57 11.59
N GLY A 160 5.98 -13.51 10.75
CA GLY A 160 5.26 -14.77 10.61
C GLY A 160 3.77 -14.56 10.34
N LYS A 161 2.95 -15.52 10.77
CA LYS A 161 1.49 -15.45 10.70
C LYS A 161 0.94 -14.37 11.64
N ASP A 162 1.29 -14.47 12.92
CA ASP A 162 0.70 -13.66 13.98
C ASP A 162 1.05 -12.18 13.82
N GLY A 163 2.32 -11.89 13.48
CA GLY A 163 2.75 -10.53 13.22
C GLY A 163 2.09 -9.92 11.99
N THR A 164 1.91 -10.71 10.93
CA THR A 164 1.25 -10.22 9.72
C THR A 164 -0.22 -9.89 9.97
N ILE A 165 -0.98 -10.80 10.58
CA ILE A 165 -2.41 -10.57 10.89
C ILE A 165 -2.55 -9.42 11.89
N GLY A 166 -1.72 -9.40 12.94
CA GLY A 166 -1.70 -8.32 13.93
C GLY A 166 -1.42 -6.95 13.28
N TYR A 167 -0.47 -6.88 12.36
CA TYR A 167 -0.18 -5.65 11.62
C TYR A 167 -1.40 -5.14 10.83
N TYR A 168 -2.09 -6.01 10.08
CA TYR A 168 -3.30 -5.61 9.37
C TYR A 168 -4.40 -5.14 10.32
N ARG A 169 -4.61 -5.80 11.47
CA ARG A 169 -5.56 -5.36 12.48
C ARG A 169 -5.17 -3.99 13.07
N GLY A 170 -3.89 -3.78 13.32
CA GLY A 170 -3.35 -2.49 13.75
C GLY A 170 -3.60 -1.36 12.76
N LEU A 171 -3.39 -1.64 11.46
CA LEU A 171 -3.69 -0.70 10.37
C LEU A 171 -5.16 -0.30 10.36
N VAL A 172 -6.08 -1.28 10.37
CA VAL A 172 -7.54 -1.01 10.41
C VAL A 172 -7.88 -0.09 11.59
N THR A 173 -7.38 -0.41 12.78
CA THR A 173 -7.62 0.39 13.99
C THR A 173 -7.11 1.83 13.84
N ALA A 174 -5.92 2.00 13.27
CA ALA A 174 -5.32 3.32 13.06
C ALA A 174 -6.10 4.14 12.03
N TYR A 175 -6.46 3.54 10.89
CA TYR A 175 -7.27 4.23 9.87
C TYR A 175 -8.65 4.62 10.40
N GLN A 176 -9.33 3.78 11.17
CA GLN A 176 -10.63 4.09 11.77
C GLN A 176 -10.55 5.33 12.67
N ARG A 177 -9.44 5.54 13.39
CA ARG A 177 -9.23 6.74 14.24
C ARG A 177 -9.12 8.02 13.43
N THR A 178 -8.76 7.97 12.15
CA THR A 178 -8.67 9.16 11.31
C THR A 178 -10.02 9.70 10.86
N SER A 179 -11.06 8.86 10.91
CA SER A 179 -12.41 9.15 10.36
C SER A 179 -12.40 9.53 8.86
N LYS A 180 -11.29 9.33 8.16
CA LYS A 180 -11.15 9.55 6.71
C LYS A 180 -11.51 8.28 5.94
N HIS A 181 -12.02 8.45 4.72
CA HIS A 181 -12.34 7.35 3.80
C HIS A 181 -13.11 6.17 4.42
N PRO A 182 -14.21 6.39 5.19
CA PRO A 182 -14.84 5.34 6.02
C PRO A 182 -15.35 4.15 5.20
N ARG A 183 -15.71 4.33 3.92
CA ARG A 183 -16.12 3.24 3.05
C ARG A 183 -14.95 2.31 2.74
N LEU A 184 -13.81 2.88 2.31
CA LEU A 184 -12.58 2.12 2.03
C LEU A 184 -12.09 1.35 3.27
N ILE A 185 -12.12 2.01 4.44
CA ILE A 185 -11.66 1.39 5.68
C ILE A 185 -12.59 0.25 6.12
N ARG A 186 -13.90 0.34 5.90
CA ARG A 186 -14.82 -0.79 6.15
C ARG A 186 -14.54 -1.97 5.23
N GLU A 187 -14.19 -1.73 3.96
CA GLU A 187 -13.82 -2.78 3.01
C GLU A 187 -12.51 -3.47 3.45
N LEU A 188 -11.51 -2.70 3.87
CA LEU A 188 -10.27 -3.25 4.44
C LEU A 188 -10.54 -4.07 5.71
N ASP A 189 -11.36 -3.57 6.64
CA ASP A 189 -11.73 -4.27 7.87
C ASP A 189 -12.43 -5.60 7.58
N ALA A 190 -13.35 -5.62 6.62
CA ALA A 190 -14.05 -6.84 6.21
C ALA A 190 -13.09 -7.92 5.69
N VAL A 191 -12.10 -7.53 4.86
CA VAL A 191 -11.08 -8.46 4.36
C VAL A 191 -10.17 -8.96 5.48
N VAL A 192 -9.74 -8.08 6.37
CA VAL A 192 -8.91 -8.46 7.54
C VAL A 192 -9.66 -9.40 8.47
N ALA A 193 -10.94 -9.13 8.76
CA ALA A 193 -11.78 -10.02 9.56
C ALA A 193 -11.93 -11.41 8.92
N GLN A 194 -12.04 -11.49 7.58
CA GLN A 194 -12.07 -12.78 6.88
C GLN A 194 -10.74 -13.53 7.02
N ILE A 195 -9.59 -12.83 6.90
CA ILE A 195 -8.28 -13.45 7.14
C ILE A 195 -8.20 -14.02 8.57
N GLU A 196 -8.64 -13.27 9.57
CA GLU A 196 -8.64 -13.70 10.96
C GLU A 196 -9.48 -14.97 11.18
N VAL A 197 -10.70 -14.99 10.62
CA VAL A 197 -11.61 -16.14 10.72
C VAL A 197 -11.02 -17.36 10.03
N GLU A 198 -10.60 -17.23 8.77
CA GLU A 198 -10.12 -18.36 7.98
C GLU A 198 -8.77 -18.90 8.47
N ALA A 199 -7.89 -18.01 8.94
CA ALA A 199 -6.63 -18.41 9.55
C ALA A 199 -6.77 -18.95 10.98
N GLY A 200 -7.96 -18.83 11.61
CA GLY A 200 -8.21 -19.22 12.99
C GLY A 200 -7.35 -18.44 13.97
N HIS A 201 -7.11 -17.14 13.71
CA HIS A 201 -6.23 -16.30 14.53
C HIS A 201 -6.73 -14.85 14.54
N LEU A 202 -6.98 -14.30 15.73
CA LEU A 202 -7.32 -12.89 15.89
C LEU A 202 -6.05 -12.04 15.91
N GLY A 203 -6.06 -10.97 15.11
CA GLY A 203 -4.95 -10.02 15.07
C GLY A 203 -4.85 -9.20 16.36
N VAL A 204 -3.71 -9.22 16.99
CA VAL A 204 -3.41 -8.41 18.17
C VAL A 204 -2.36 -7.38 17.83
N TRP A 205 -2.67 -6.10 18.12
CA TRP A 205 -1.73 -5.01 17.93
C TRP A 205 -1.78 -4.01 19.08
N PRO A 206 -0.66 -3.52 19.63
CA PRO A 206 0.71 -3.91 19.26
C PRO A 206 0.99 -5.38 19.58
N LEU A 207 1.94 -5.97 18.84
CA LEU A 207 2.32 -7.36 19.07
C LEU A 207 2.81 -7.57 20.51
N PRO A 208 2.49 -8.68 21.19
CA PRO A 208 3.05 -9.04 22.49
C PRO A 208 4.59 -9.00 22.45
N ARG A 209 5.19 -8.63 23.59
CA ARG A 209 6.66 -8.60 23.72
C ARG A 209 7.23 -9.99 23.82
#